data_685411c62430d036bbd2e68e11ab6c1c
#
_entry.id   685411c62430d036bbd2e68e11ab6c1c
#
_cell.length_a   1.000
_cell.length_b   1.000
_cell.length_c   1.000
_cell.angle_alpha   90.00
_cell.angle_beta   90.00
_cell.angle_gamma   90.00
#
_symmetry.space_group_name_H-M   'P 1'
#
loop_
_entity.id
_entity.type
_entity.pdbx_description
1 polymer ?
#
loop_
_entity_poly.entity_id
_entity_poly.type
_entity_poly.pdbx_seq_one_letter_code
_entity_poly.pdbx_strand_id
1 'polypeptide(L)'
;MVAANDPGLKETLGEVTRWFFDDYFNRWVSVANRTREEGPEFILDYWGCPLHVCSPTTNRWLIKPEEVTEWLAGMQARLREAGYTHTAVPDSRVTVFHPGGVAIEAIWSRRAGETEVERLALHFQVVRNQDSWRVVAIQFTDTSAKSLDELWPVHRGQHRGHTP
;
A
#
# COMPACT_ATOMS: atom_id res chain seq x y z
N MET A 1 -23.81 -10.66 -10.79
CA MET A 1 -22.52 -11.25 -11.25
C MET A 1 -21.69 -10.11 -11.83
N VAL A 2 -20.49 -9.89 -11.33
CA VAL A 2 -19.62 -8.79 -11.78
C VAL A 2 -18.59 -9.38 -12.75
N ALA A 3 -18.49 -8.85 -13.96
CA ALA A 3 -17.53 -9.26 -14.97
C ALA A 3 -16.38 -8.25 -15.06
N ALA A 4 -15.18 -8.70 -15.44
CA ALA A 4 -13.99 -7.84 -15.56
C ALA A 4 -14.18 -6.63 -16.51
N ASN A 5 -15.16 -6.69 -17.40
CA ASN A 5 -15.52 -5.62 -18.33
C ASN A 5 -16.66 -4.70 -17.84
N ASP A 6 -17.10 -4.86 -16.59
CA ASP A 6 -18.13 -3.99 -15.99
C ASP A 6 -17.65 -2.52 -15.99
N PRO A 7 -18.43 -1.59 -16.58
CA PRO A 7 -18.05 -0.17 -16.63
C PRO A 7 -17.81 0.45 -15.23
N GLY A 8 -18.59 0.06 -14.23
CA GLY A 8 -18.42 0.54 -12.85
C GLY A 8 -17.10 0.10 -12.23
N LEU A 9 -16.59 -1.10 -12.56
CA LEU A 9 -15.28 -1.53 -12.09
C LEU A 9 -14.14 -0.77 -12.79
N LYS A 10 -14.30 -0.42 -14.06
CA LYS A 10 -13.32 0.40 -14.78
C LYS A 10 -13.25 1.83 -14.22
N GLU A 11 -14.40 2.41 -13.90
CA GLU A 11 -14.47 3.71 -13.24
C GLU A 11 -13.79 3.67 -11.87
N THR A 12 -14.11 2.67 -11.05
CA THR A 12 -13.48 2.42 -9.75
C THR A 12 -11.96 2.26 -9.88
N LEU A 13 -11.51 1.49 -10.89
CA LEU A 13 -10.07 1.31 -11.16
C LEU A 13 -9.39 2.65 -11.44
N GLY A 14 -9.96 3.48 -12.28
CA GLY A 14 -9.42 4.81 -12.61
C GLY A 14 -9.40 5.73 -11.39
N GLU A 15 -10.45 5.73 -10.60
CA GLU A 15 -10.56 6.55 -9.40
C GLU A 15 -9.53 6.16 -8.33
N VAL A 16 -9.47 4.88 -7.96
CA VAL A 16 -8.56 4.42 -6.90
C VAL A 16 -7.10 4.51 -7.33
N THR A 17 -6.79 4.32 -8.61
CA THR A 17 -5.43 4.46 -9.13
C THR A 17 -4.94 5.91 -8.98
N ARG A 18 -5.77 6.90 -9.34
CA ARG A 18 -5.44 8.31 -9.13
C ARG A 18 -5.30 8.66 -7.66
N TRP A 19 -6.27 8.24 -6.83
CA TRP A 19 -6.22 8.47 -5.39
C TRP A 19 -4.93 7.90 -4.77
N PHE A 20 -4.53 6.67 -5.16
CA PHE A 20 -3.37 6.03 -4.55
C PHE A 20 -2.04 6.62 -5.07
N PHE A 21 -1.85 6.71 -6.39
CA PHE A 21 -0.56 7.09 -6.97
C PHE A 21 -0.39 8.60 -7.11
N ASP A 22 -1.44 9.34 -7.46
CA ASP A 22 -1.30 10.78 -7.72
C ASP A 22 -1.51 11.62 -6.44
N ASP A 23 -2.30 11.15 -5.47
CA ASP A 23 -2.56 11.88 -4.23
C ASP A 23 -1.80 11.26 -3.05
N TYR A 24 -2.18 10.07 -2.56
CA TYR A 24 -1.57 9.44 -1.39
C TYR A 24 -0.05 9.27 -1.52
N PHE A 25 0.40 8.59 -2.56
CA PHE A 25 1.82 8.26 -2.74
C PHE A 25 2.69 9.51 -2.85
N ASN A 26 2.28 10.49 -3.64
CA ASN A 26 3.02 11.74 -3.81
C ASN A 26 3.09 12.53 -2.49
N ARG A 27 2.00 12.59 -1.74
CA ARG A 27 2.00 13.25 -0.42
C ARG A 27 2.88 12.51 0.57
N TRP A 28 2.80 11.18 0.61
CA TRP A 28 3.65 10.35 1.45
C TRP A 28 5.15 10.59 1.18
N VAL A 29 5.56 10.59 -0.08
CA VAL A 29 6.95 10.84 -0.49
C VAL A 29 7.39 12.25 -0.08
N SER A 30 6.58 13.27 -0.34
CA SER A 30 6.93 14.66 -0.06
C SER A 30 7.01 14.97 1.45
N VAL A 31 6.20 14.32 2.27
CA VAL A 31 6.32 14.41 3.74
C VAL A 31 7.53 13.63 4.24
N ALA A 32 7.78 12.43 3.70
CA ALA A 32 8.92 11.61 4.11
C ALA A 32 10.26 12.29 3.82
N ASN A 33 10.44 12.94 2.68
CA ASN A 33 11.66 13.64 2.29
C ASN A 33 11.70 15.12 2.73
N ARG A 34 10.68 15.60 3.45
CA ARG A 34 10.55 16.98 3.95
C ARG A 34 10.47 18.07 2.87
N THR A 35 10.08 17.74 1.65
CA THR A 35 9.72 18.75 0.65
C THR A 35 8.35 19.37 0.94
N ARG A 36 7.58 18.74 1.82
CA ARG A 36 6.33 19.24 2.37
C ARG A 36 6.38 19.19 3.90
N GLU A 37 6.14 20.33 4.53
CA GLU A 37 6.12 20.47 5.98
C GLU A 37 4.75 20.06 6.53
N GLU A 38 4.59 18.76 6.80
CA GLU A 38 3.42 18.19 7.49
C GLU A 38 3.89 17.19 8.56
N GLY A 39 3.11 17.07 9.63
CA GLY A 39 3.28 16.01 10.63
C GLY A 39 2.78 14.66 10.14
N PRO A 40 3.02 13.58 10.88
CA PRO A 40 2.60 12.23 10.50
C PRO A 40 1.06 12.07 10.48
N GLU A 41 0.31 13.02 11.03
CA GLU A 41 -1.15 13.01 11.10
C GLU A 41 -1.82 13.03 9.72
N PHE A 42 -1.12 13.54 8.69
CA PHE A 42 -1.63 13.52 7.31
C PHE A 42 -2.05 12.12 6.85
N ILE A 43 -1.43 11.09 7.42
CA ILE A 43 -1.68 9.70 7.00
C ILE A 43 -3.10 9.25 7.33
N LEU A 44 -3.74 9.86 8.32
CA LEU A 44 -5.12 9.55 8.72
C LEU A 44 -6.15 9.95 7.66
N ASP A 45 -5.75 10.78 6.68
CA ASP A 45 -6.56 11.05 5.49
C ASP A 45 -6.62 9.84 4.54
N TYR A 46 -5.65 8.92 4.65
CA TYR A 46 -5.49 7.79 3.73
C TYR A 46 -5.58 6.42 4.41
N TRP A 47 -5.09 6.29 5.63
CA TRP A 47 -5.11 5.03 6.37
C TRP A 47 -6.28 4.97 7.33
N GLY A 48 -6.89 3.80 7.40
CA GLY A 48 -7.95 3.51 8.36
C GLY A 48 -7.43 3.38 9.79
N CYS A 49 -8.36 3.43 10.71
CA CYS A 49 -8.15 3.09 12.11
C CYS A 49 -9.39 2.33 12.57
N PRO A 50 -9.28 1.02 12.88
CA PRO A 50 -8.04 0.23 13.00
C PRO A 50 -7.33 -0.02 11.66
N LEU A 51 -6.00 -0.17 11.72
CA LEU A 51 -5.14 -0.57 10.61
C LEU A 51 -4.40 -1.85 10.96
N HIS A 52 -4.47 -2.87 10.11
CA HIS A 52 -3.66 -4.07 10.25
C HIS A 52 -2.32 -3.90 9.52
N VAL A 53 -1.22 -4.13 10.22
CA VAL A 53 0.13 -4.14 9.66
C VAL A 53 0.78 -5.50 9.86
N CYS A 54 1.34 -6.07 8.78
CA CYS A 54 1.94 -7.39 8.78
C CYS A 54 3.24 -7.40 7.97
N SER A 55 4.28 -7.96 8.56
CA SER A 55 5.58 -8.23 7.94
C SER A 55 6.16 -9.51 8.52
N PRO A 56 7.32 -10.00 8.06
CA PRO A 56 7.96 -11.17 8.67
C PRO A 56 8.24 -11.05 10.17
N THR A 57 8.36 -9.81 10.68
CA THR A 57 8.70 -9.54 12.09
C THR A 57 7.61 -8.83 12.88
N THR A 58 6.53 -8.40 12.21
CA THR A 58 5.44 -7.61 12.82
C THR A 58 4.10 -8.15 12.36
N ASN A 59 3.19 -8.38 13.30
CA ASN A 59 1.79 -8.69 13.01
C ASN A 59 0.93 -8.08 14.11
N ARG A 60 0.34 -6.93 13.83
CA ARG A 60 -0.43 -6.18 14.83
C ARG A 60 -1.52 -5.32 14.23
N TRP A 61 -2.52 -5.02 15.04
CA TRP A 61 -3.52 -4.01 14.79
C TRP A 61 -3.13 -2.70 15.45
N LEU A 62 -3.16 -1.62 14.69
CA LEU A 62 -3.07 -0.25 15.17
C LEU A 62 -4.51 0.25 15.35
N ILE A 63 -4.95 0.35 16.59
CA ILE A 63 -6.37 0.56 16.90
C ILE A 63 -6.69 2.05 17.09
N LYS A 64 -5.69 2.81 17.56
CA LYS A 64 -5.84 4.23 17.85
C LYS A 64 -5.13 5.10 16.79
N PRO A 65 -5.65 6.28 16.47
CA PRO A 65 -4.98 7.20 15.54
C PRO A 65 -3.52 7.48 15.91
N GLU A 66 -3.22 7.63 17.21
CA GLU A 66 -1.87 7.89 17.72
C GLU A 66 -0.91 6.73 17.38
N GLU A 67 -1.36 5.48 17.49
CA GLU A 67 -0.54 4.31 17.13
C GLU A 67 -0.21 4.28 15.64
N VAL A 68 -1.15 4.70 14.79
CA VAL A 68 -0.97 4.80 13.34
C VAL A 68 0.06 5.88 12.99
N THR A 69 -0.08 7.06 13.58
CA THR A 69 0.83 8.19 13.33
C THR A 69 2.23 7.94 13.89
N GLU A 70 2.35 7.34 15.08
CA GLU A 70 3.64 6.96 15.68
C GLU A 70 4.36 5.89 14.84
N TRP A 71 3.63 4.90 14.33
CA TRP A 71 4.21 3.88 13.46
C TRP A 71 4.78 4.48 12.18
N LEU A 72 4.03 5.38 11.52
CA LEU A 72 4.50 6.12 10.36
C LEU A 72 5.71 6.99 10.69
N ALA A 73 5.65 7.76 11.78
CA ALA A 73 6.73 8.65 12.20
C ALA A 73 8.04 7.89 12.42
N GLY A 74 7.98 6.72 13.07
CA GLY A 74 9.14 5.86 13.28
C GLY A 74 9.74 5.33 11.97
N MET A 75 8.90 4.95 11.02
CA MET A 75 9.35 4.51 9.69
C MET A 75 10.02 5.66 8.93
N GLN A 76 9.39 6.82 8.89
CA GLN A 76 9.93 8.00 8.20
C GLN A 76 11.22 8.51 8.84
N ALA A 77 11.37 8.43 10.16
CA ALA A 77 12.60 8.80 10.85
C ALA A 77 13.78 7.93 10.37
N ARG A 78 13.60 6.61 10.33
CA ARG A 78 14.65 5.69 9.82
C ARG A 78 15.02 5.96 8.37
N LEU A 79 14.05 6.27 7.52
CA LEU A 79 14.32 6.63 6.12
C LEU A 79 15.12 7.93 6.00
N ARG A 80 14.81 8.95 6.82
CA ARG A 80 15.55 10.21 6.84
C ARG A 80 16.99 10.01 7.32
N GLU A 81 17.21 9.18 8.34
CA GLU A 81 18.55 8.80 8.80
C GLU A 81 19.37 8.11 7.70
N ALA A 82 18.70 7.32 6.84
CA ALA A 82 19.32 6.69 5.68
C ALA A 82 19.50 7.65 4.47
N GLY A 83 19.14 8.93 4.60
CA GLY A 83 19.28 9.94 3.55
C GLY A 83 18.21 9.85 2.46
N TYR A 84 17.03 9.35 2.78
CA TYR A 84 15.93 9.17 1.83
C TYR A 84 15.58 10.42 1.05
N THR A 85 15.45 10.28 -0.26
CA THR A 85 15.07 11.36 -1.17
C THR A 85 13.76 11.09 -1.90
N HIS A 86 13.55 9.85 -2.37
CA HIS A 86 12.35 9.49 -3.13
C HIS A 86 12.12 7.96 -3.15
N THR A 87 10.95 7.59 -3.63
CA THR A 87 10.58 6.19 -3.91
C THR A 87 10.26 6.04 -5.39
N ALA A 88 10.92 5.11 -6.05
CA ALA A 88 10.50 4.62 -7.36
C ALA A 88 9.54 3.44 -7.19
N VAL A 89 8.60 3.28 -8.11
CA VAL A 89 7.66 2.16 -8.17
C VAL A 89 7.93 1.37 -9.46
N PRO A 90 8.86 0.40 -9.45
CA PRO A 90 9.22 -0.37 -10.64
C PRO A 90 8.07 -1.16 -11.23
N ASP A 91 7.18 -1.66 -10.38
CA ASP A 91 6.01 -2.42 -10.79
C ASP A 91 4.86 -2.24 -9.80
N SER A 92 3.63 -2.24 -10.30
CA SER A 92 2.43 -2.15 -9.50
C SER A 92 1.23 -2.82 -10.18
N ARG A 93 0.28 -3.29 -9.37
CA ARG A 93 -0.97 -3.89 -9.82
C ARG A 93 -2.11 -3.45 -8.94
N VAL A 94 -3.21 -3.02 -9.55
CA VAL A 94 -4.46 -2.70 -8.88
C VAL A 94 -5.51 -3.72 -9.28
N THR A 95 -6.11 -4.39 -8.31
CA THR A 95 -7.18 -5.36 -8.52
C THR A 95 -8.45 -4.87 -7.86
N VAL A 96 -9.48 -4.63 -8.64
CA VAL A 96 -10.81 -4.21 -8.16
C VAL A 96 -11.68 -5.45 -8.01
N PHE A 97 -12.10 -5.77 -6.78
CA PHE A 97 -12.99 -6.89 -6.48
C PHE A 97 -14.46 -6.49 -6.65
N HIS A 98 -14.79 -5.28 -6.22
CA HIS A 98 -16.10 -4.63 -6.33
C HIS A 98 -15.92 -3.12 -6.11
N PRO A 99 -16.93 -2.26 -6.36
CA PRO A 99 -16.78 -0.81 -6.27
C PRO A 99 -16.32 -0.23 -4.93
N GLY A 100 -16.36 -1.01 -3.86
CA GLY A 100 -15.91 -0.60 -2.52
C GLY A 100 -14.69 -1.36 -1.99
N GLY A 101 -14.07 -2.26 -2.78
CA GLY A 101 -12.97 -3.11 -2.31
C GLY A 101 -11.91 -3.37 -3.37
N VAL A 102 -10.66 -3.04 -3.05
CA VAL A 102 -9.52 -3.05 -3.97
C VAL A 102 -8.29 -3.59 -3.27
N ALA A 103 -7.46 -4.34 -3.99
CA ALA A 103 -6.09 -4.63 -3.59
C ALA A 103 -5.10 -3.85 -4.47
N ILE A 104 -4.07 -3.29 -3.85
CA ILE A 104 -2.96 -2.62 -4.55
C ILE A 104 -1.67 -3.31 -4.14
N GLU A 105 -0.96 -3.84 -5.12
CA GLU A 105 0.35 -4.46 -4.93
C GLU A 105 1.39 -3.60 -5.62
N ALA A 106 2.54 -3.41 -4.99
CA ALA A 106 3.61 -2.59 -5.55
C ALA A 106 4.98 -3.04 -5.05
N ILE A 107 5.99 -2.81 -5.88
CA ILE A 107 7.37 -2.81 -5.47
C ILE A 107 7.78 -1.37 -5.24
N TRP A 108 8.28 -1.07 -4.05
CA TRP A 108 8.84 0.24 -3.71
C TRP A 108 10.36 0.16 -3.59
N SER A 109 11.06 0.89 -4.44
CA SER A 109 12.50 1.11 -4.36
C SER A 109 12.73 2.48 -3.70
N ARG A 110 13.03 2.47 -2.41
CA ARG A 110 13.32 3.67 -1.63
C ARG A 110 14.77 4.06 -1.81
N ARG A 111 15.03 5.34 -2.10
CA ARG A 111 16.33 5.78 -2.58
C ARG A 111 16.86 6.98 -1.79
N ALA A 112 18.19 7.02 -1.65
CA ALA A 112 18.98 8.18 -1.26
C ALA A 112 19.79 8.61 -2.49
N GLY A 113 19.27 9.58 -3.25
CA GLY A 113 19.81 9.91 -4.58
C GLY A 113 19.76 8.70 -5.51
N GLU A 114 20.89 8.31 -6.08
CA GLU A 114 21.01 7.17 -6.99
C GLU A 114 21.11 5.81 -6.26
N THR A 115 21.30 5.79 -4.93
CA THR A 115 21.48 4.57 -4.16
C THR A 115 20.13 4.05 -3.65
N GLU A 116 19.83 2.78 -3.89
CA GLU A 116 18.70 2.10 -3.27
C GLU A 116 19.04 1.77 -1.81
N VAL A 117 18.24 2.31 -0.87
CA VAL A 117 18.43 2.06 0.57
C VAL A 117 17.50 0.96 1.10
N GLU A 118 16.38 0.73 0.40
CA GLU A 118 15.41 -0.30 0.75
C GLU A 118 14.56 -0.66 -0.46
N ARG A 119 14.26 -1.95 -0.62
CA ARG A 119 13.29 -2.43 -1.61
C ARG A 119 12.25 -3.29 -0.93
N LEU A 120 10.99 -2.92 -1.07
CA LEU A 120 9.85 -3.59 -0.46
C LEU A 120 8.87 -4.09 -1.49
N ALA A 121 8.33 -5.28 -1.25
CA ALA A 121 7.09 -5.74 -1.83
C ALA A 121 5.95 -5.38 -0.86
N LEU A 122 4.91 -4.71 -1.36
CA LEU A 122 3.78 -4.27 -0.56
C LEU A 122 2.46 -4.76 -1.14
N HIS A 123 1.55 -5.09 -0.24
CA HIS A 123 0.15 -5.34 -0.55
C HIS A 123 -0.71 -4.47 0.36
N PHE A 124 -1.56 -3.66 -0.24
CA PHE A 124 -2.52 -2.80 0.43
C PHE A 124 -3.93 -3.32 0.20
N GLN A 125 -4.67 -3.56 1.28
CA GLN A 125 -6.12 -3.71 1.20
C GLN A 125 -6.75 -2.34 1.33
N VAL A 126 -7.52 -1.94 0.32
CA VAL A 126 -8.13 -0.63 0.25
C VAL A 126 -9.64 -0.77 0.18
N VAL A 127 -10.34 -0.01 0.98
CA VAL A 127 -11.81 0.00 1.01
C VAL A 127 -12.35 1.40 0.86
N ARG A 128 -13.56 1.52 0.29
CA ARG A 128 -14.32 2.76 0.27
C ARG A 128 -15.13 2.85 1.56
N ASN A 129 -14.90 3.91 2.33
CA ASN A 129 -15.70 4.22 3.50
C ASN A 129 -16.43 5.55 3.27
N GLN A 130 -17.75 5.50 3.13
CA GLN A 130 -18.57 6.64 2.70
C GLN A 130 -18.06 7.17 1.34
N ASP A 131 -17.54 8.40 1.31
CA ASP A 131 -17.10 9.05 0.06
C ASP A 131 -15.58 9.04 -0.15
N SER A 132 -14.84 8.28 0.67
CA SER A 132 -13.37 8.26 0.58
C SER A 132 -12.77 6.86 0.65
N TRP A 133 -11.61 6.70 0.03
CA TRP A 133 -10.80 5.48 0.11
C TRP A 133 -9.96 5.46 1.39
N ARG A 134 -9.76 4.26 1.94
CA ARG A 134 -8.88 4.03 3.10
C ARG A 134 -8.11 2.73 2.94
N VAL A 135 -6.81 2.77 3.20
CA VAL A 135 -6.00 1.58 3.44
C VAL A 135 -6.36 1.01 4.79
N VAL A 136 -6.78 -0.24 4.85
CA VAL A 136 -7.18 -0.92 6.11
C VAL A 136 -6.23 -2.04 6.51
N ALA A 137 -5.39 -2.51 5.57
CA ALA A 137 -4.33 -3.46 5.87
C ALA A 137 -3.13 -3.22 4.96
N ILE A 138 -1.94 -3.41 5.51
CA ILE A 138 -0.67 -3.33 4.80
C ILE A 138 0.13 -4.59 5.12
N GLN A 139 0.51 -5.33 4.08
CA GLN A 139 1.50 -6.39 4.18
C GLN A 139 2.74 -5.95 3.43
N PHE A 140 3.90 -6.18 4.01
CA PHE A 140 5.17 -5.80 3.37
C PHE A 140 6.31 -6.74 3.76
N THR A 141 7.26 -6.87 2.85
CA THR A 141 8.48 -7.63 3.08
C THR A 141 9.62 -7.07 2.23
N ASP A 142 10.84 -7.21 2.72
CA ASP A 142 12.02 -6.93 1.91
C ASP A 142 12.07 -7.88 0.72
N THR A 143 12.53 -7.38 -0.42
CA THR A 143 12.65 -8.17 -1.64
C THR A 143 13.81 -7.72 -2.51
N SER A 144 14.30 -8.65 -3.35
CA SER A 144 15.20 -8.36 -4.48
C SER A 144 14.47 -8.46 -5.83
N ALA A 145 13.18 -8.79 -5.83
CA ALA A 145 12.39 -8.97 -7.05
C ALA A 145 12.35 -7.69 -7.89
N LYS A 146 12.31 -7.85 -9.19
CA LYS A 146 12.22 -6.76 -10.15
C LYS A 146 10.79 -6.49 -10.64
N SER A 147 9.94 -7.51 -10.55
CA SER A 147 8.53 -7.46 -10.93
C SER A 147 7.65 -8.19 -9.92
N LEU A 148 6.35 -7.91 -9.95
CA LEU A 148 5.34 -8.57 -9.12
C LEU A 148 5.23 -10.07 -9.42
N ASP A 149 5.54 -10.47 -10.65
CA ASP A 149 5.47 -11.88 -11.06
C ASP A 149 6.55 -12.76 -10.41
N GLU A 150 7.62 -12.15 -9.90
CA GLU A 150 8.71 -12.83 -9.18
C GLU A 150 8.44 -12.98 -7.68
N LEU A 151 7.38 -12.35 -7.14
CA LEU A 151 7.23 -12.15 -5.69
C LEU A 151 6.68 -13.37 -4.95
N TRP A 152 5.40 -13.63 -5.11
CA TRP A 152 4.72 -14.56 -4.21
C TRP A 152 4.39 -15.88 -4.88
N PRO A 153 4.66 -17.03 -4.21
CA PRO A 153 4.18 -18.30 -4.71
C PRO A 153 2.65 -18.31 -4.72
N VAL A 154 2.07 -18.72 -5.84
CA VAL A 154 0.63 -18.76 -6.05
C VAL A 154 0.20 -20.18 -6.38
N HIS A 155 -0.71 -20.74 -5.57
CA HIS A 155 -1.37 -21.98 -5.93
C HIS A 155 -2.59 -21.69 -6.80
N ARG A 156 -2.61 -22.29 -7.99
CA ARG A 156 -3.77 -22.26 -8.89
C ARG A 156 -4.29 -23.68 -9.04
N GLY A 157 -5.47 -23.95 -8.55
CA GLY A 157 -6.06 -25.28 -8.63
C GLY A 157 -7.56 -25.27 -8.43
N GLN A 158 -8.23 -26.32 -8.95
CA GLN A 158 -9.63 -26.57 -8.66
C GLN A 158 -9.72 -27.53 -7.48
N HIS A 159 -10.41 -27.12 -6.43
CA HIS A 159 -10.73 -27.99 -5.30
C HIS A 159 -12.18 -28.42 -5.39
N ARG A 160 -12.40 -29.72 -5.55
CA ARG A 160 -13.75 -30.29 -5.40
C ARG A 160 -14.02 -30.40 -3.89
N GLY A 161 -15.07 -29.73 -3.43
CA GLY A 161 -15.55 -29.91 -2.06
C GLY A 161 -15.88 -31.39 -1.82
N HIS A 162 -15.54 -31.91 -0.64
CA HIS A 162 -16.01 -33.22 -0.21
C HIS A 162 -17.53 -33.12 -0.07
N THR A 163 -18.24 -33.84 -0.91
CA THR A 163 -19.65 -34.11 -0.66
C THR A 163 -19.69 -35.27 0.34
N PRO A 164 -20.33 -35.12 1.50
CA PRO A 164 -20.46 -36.20 2.46
C PRO A 164 -21.29 -37.37 1.91
#